data_81e9a562b394f9e117182dc84ddbaefe
#
_entry.id   81e9a562b394f9e117182dc84ddbaefe
#
_cell.length_a   1.000
_cell.length_b   1.000
_cell.length_c   1.000
_cell.angle_alpha   90.00
_cell.angle_beta   90.00
_cell.angle_gamma   90.00
#
_symmetry.space_group_name_H-M   'P 1'
#
loop_
_entity.id
_entity.type
_entity.pdbx_description
1 polymer ?
#
loop_
_entity_poly.entity_id
_entity_poly.type
_entity_poly.pdbx_seq_one_letter_code
_entity_poly.pdbx_strand_id
1 'polypeptide(L)'
;MRRAATVFLLACLCILNLHASSAQEKPAAKPRARELGIPFDGTPGPLNAITDVAGVLVGHTTLISGEGKLVIGKGPVRTGVTAILPRGKDSMMNPVFAGWFSQNGNGEMTGTTWVEESGFLEGPVMITNTHSVGVVRDAVIQWRVAHGQPDATGYWWSLPVVAETWDGWLNDINGFHVKPEHAIHAIDSAQSGPVTEGNVGGGTGMICSGYKGGIGTSSRRLSEKDGGYMVGVLVQCNFGSRQNLRVAGIPVGREISSEDPYAYQPSEISERGSIIIVVATDAPLISTQLKRLAHRATLGLGRLGSISGNGSGDIFIAFSTAHTSVAASKEVVNVRMLPNDSLDPIFAATVQATEEAIVNAMVAAESMTGVDGHHVTALPHDQLRAVLKKYNRLTR
;
A
#
# COMPACT_ATOMS: atom_id res chain seq x y z
N MET A 1 -85.54 -33.99 -21.85
CA MET A 1 -84.43 -33.23 -22.30
C MET A 1 -83.74 -32.61 -21.06
N ARG A 2 -82.70 -33.21 -20.52
CA ARG A 2 -81.99 -32.76 -19.36
C ARG A 2 -80.50 -32.62 -19.78
N ARG A 3 -79.95 -31.38 -19.78
CA ARG A 3 -78.57 -31.11 -20.07
C ARG A 3 -77.76 -31.20 -18.78
N ALA A 4 -76.77 -32.10 -18.76
CA ALA A 4 -75.76 -32.19 -17.69
C ALA A 4 -74.67 -31.16 -17.91
N ALA A 5 -74.40 -30.38 -16.88
CA ALA A 5 -73.25 -29.44 -16.85
C ALA A 5 -72.09 -30.11 -16.16
N THR A 6 -71.02 -30.27 -16.89
CA THR A 6 -69.71 -30.80 -16.36
C THR A 6 -68.89 -29.66 -15.84
N VAL A 7 -68.60 -29.64 -14.55
CA VAL A 7 -67.68 -28.68 -13.89
C VAL A 7 -66.28 -29.22 -13.97
N PHE A 8 -65.38 -28.46 -14.66
CA PHE A 8 -63.93 -28.72 -14.68
C PHE A 8 -63.29 -28.03 -13.49
N LEU A 9 -62.71 -28.79 -12.57
CA LEU A 9 -61.94 -28.27 -11.46
C LEU A 9 -60.47 -28.12 -11.91
N LEU A 10 -59.99 -26.87 -12.09
CA LEU A 10 -58.56 -26.57 -12.37
C LEU A 10 -57.84 -26.48 -11.05
N ALA A 11 -56.99 -27.46 -10.77
CA ALA A 11 -56.05 -27.42 -9.64
C ALA A 11 -54.79 -26.66 -10.03
N CYS A 12 -54.63 -25.40 -9.52
CA CYS A 12 -53.39 -24.66 -9.62
C CYS A 12 -52.35 -25.21 -8.64
N LEU A 13 -51.36 -25.95 -9.13
CA LEU A 13 -50.16 -26.27 -8.39
C LEU A 13 -49.22 -25.03 -8.32
N CYS A 14 -49.22 -24.34 -7.20
CA CYS A 14 -48.16 -23.33 -6.91
C CYS A 14 -46.88 -24.06 -6.54
N ILE A 15 -45.93 -24.14 -7.46
CA ILE A 15 -44.54 -24.56 -7.18
C ILE A 15 -43.85 -23.37 -6.53
N LEU A 16 -43.67 -23.40 -5.21
CA LEU A 16 -42.79 -22.48 -4.49
C LEU A 16 -41.34 -22.86 -4.83
N ASN A 17 -40.74 -22.10 -5.72
CA ASN A 17 -39.28 -22.11 -5.90
C ASN A 17 -38.62 -21.44 -4.68
N LEU A 18 -38.20 -22.22 -3.70
CA LEU A 18 -37.27 -21.80 -2.68
C LEU A 18 -35.90 -21.55 -3.37
N HIS A 19 -35.62 -20.31 -3.72
CA HIS A 19 -34.26 -19.90 -4.02
C HIS A 19 -33.50 -19.92 -2.71
N ALA A 20 -32.75 -21.01 -2.46
CA ALA A 20 -31.70 -21.01 -1.44
C ALA A 20 -30.66 -19.98 -1.88
N SER A 21 -30.72 -18.80 -1.28
CA SER A 21 -29.62 -17.82 -1.37
C SER A 21 -28.41 -18.48 -0.73
N SER A 22 -27.49 -18.98 -1.55
CA SER A 22 -26.17 -19.37 -1.06
C SER A 22 -25.51 -18.10 -0.54
N ALA A 23 -25.47 -17.95 0.78
CA ALA A 23 -24.62 -16.98 1.41
C ALA A 23 -23.21 -17.28 0.93
N GLN A 24 -22.66 -16.42 0.06
CA GLN A 24 -21.29 -16.52 -0.38
C GLN A 24 -20.44 -16.28 0.86
N GLU A 25 -19.81 -17.34 1.37
CA GLU A 25 -18.89 -17.25 2.50
C GLU A 25 -17.88 -16.16 2.16
N LYS A 26 -17.84 -15.12 3.01
CA LYS A 26 -16.79 -14.10 2.92
C LYS A 26 -15.46 -14.84 2.98
N PRO A 27 -14.53 -14.62 2.03
CA PRO A 27 -13.20 -15.23 2.09
C PRO A 27 -12.63 -15.03 3.49
N ALA A 28 -12.11 -16.08 4.10
CA ALA A 28 -11.47 -15.99 5.41
C ALA A 28 -10.41 -14.88 5.35
N ALA A 29 -10.43 -13.98 6.34
CA ALA A 29 -9.46 -12.88 6.40
C ALA A 29 -8.05 -13.49 6.42
N LYS A 30 -7.16 -12.99 5.55
CA LYS A 30 -5.77 -13.42 5.51
C LYS A 30 -5.11 -13.09 6.86
N PRO A 31 -4.28 -14.01 7.39
CA PRO A 31 -3.61 -13.75 8.66
C PRO A 31 -2.64 -12.56 8.52
N ARG A 32 -2.49 -11.81 9.61
CA ARG A 32 -1.48 -10.76 9.71
C ARG A 32 -0.30 -11.24 10.55
N ALA A 33 0.82 -10.55 10.48
CA ALA A 33 2.06 -10.99 11.12
C ALA A 33 1.92 -11.22 12.64
N ARG A 34 1.18 -10.37 13.35
CA ARG A 34 0.90 -10.55 14.79
C ARG A 34 0.07 -11.81 15.08
N GLU A 35 -0.85 -12.17 14.20
CA GLU A 35 -1.68 -13.39 14.34
C GLU A 35 -0.85 -14.66 14.14
N LEU A 36 0.27 -14.57 13.43
CA LEU A 36 1.26 -15.63 13.33
C LEU A 36 2.16 -15.73 14.58
N GLY A 37 1.99 -14.84 15.56
CA GLY A 37 2.81 -14.77 16.78
C GLY A 37 4.14 -14.03 16.58
N ILE A 38 4.30 -13.24 15.53
CA ILE A 38 5.51 -12.43 15.31
C ILE A 38 5.46 -11.21 16.25
N PRO A 39 6.51 -10.99 17.08
CA PRO A 39 6.54 -9.86 17.99
C PRO A 39 6.92 -8.57 17.25
N PHE A 40 6.23 -7.49 17.60
CA PHE A 40 6.55 -6.13 17.15
C PHE A 40 6.43 -5.16 18.32
N ASP A 41 7.32 -4.20 18.39
CA ASP A 41 7.31 -3.13 19.37
C ASP A 41 6.15 -2.14 19.12
N GLY A 42 5.77 -1.45 20.19
CA GLY A 42 4.74 -0.41 20.18
C GLY A 42 3.31 -0.93 20.18
N THR A 43 2.36 -0.05 20.44
CA THR A 43 0.93 -0.35 20.52
C THR A 43 0.27 -0.05 19.18
N PRO A 44 -0.32 -1.04 18.47
CA PRO A 44 -1.04 -0.77 17.24
C PRO A 44 -2.32 0.04 17.52
N GLY A 45 -2.79 0.78 16.51
CA GLY A 45 -4.13 1.32 16.49
C GLY A 45 -5.20 0.22 16.29
N PRO A 46 -6.49 0.59 16.33
CA PRO A 46 -7.59 -0.38 16.25
C PRO A 46 -7.59 -1.28 15.02
N LEU A 47 -7.18 -0.75 13.86
CA LEU A 47 -7.09 -1.48 12.60
C LEU A 47 -5.66 -1.96 12.30
N ASN A 48 -4.69 -1.44 13.06
CA ASN A 48 -3.26 -1.61 12.77
C ASN A 48 -2.94 -1.30 11.29
N ALA A 49 -3.48 -0.18 10.78
CA ALA A 49 -3.40 0.23 9.38
C ALA A 49 -3.19 1.75 9.27
N ILE A 50 -2.74 2.22 8.10
CA ILE A 50 -2.56 3.66 7.84
C ILE A 50 -3.87 4.44 8.02
N THR A 51 -5.00 3.78 7.83
CA THR A 51 -6.36 4.32 8.00
C THR A 51 -6.77 4.54 9.46
N ASP A 52 -5.96 4.15 10.43
CA ASP A 52 -6.11 4.56 11.83
C ASP A 52 -5.84 6.06 12.01
N VAL A 53 -5.10 6.68 11.09
CA VAL A 53 -4.95 8.13 11.04
C VAL A 53 -6.23 8.74 10.45
N ALA A 54 -6.91 9.54 11.25
CA ALA A 54 -8.21 10.10 10.90
C ALA A 54 -8.17 10.88 9.58
N GLY A 55 -9.13 10.60 8.70
CA GLY A 55 -9.28 11.20 7.38
C GLY A 55 -8.55 10.46 6.25
N VAL A 56 -7.63 9.55 6.57
CA VAL A 56 -6.92 8.78 5.55
C VAL A 56 -7.82 7.71 4.96
N LEU A 57 -7.91 7.68 3.63
CA LEU A 57 -8.60 6.63 2.86
C LEU A 57 -7.60 5.89 1.97
N VAL A 58 -7.87 4.61 1.71
CA VAL A 58 -7.07 3.78 0.79
C VAL A 58 -8.00 3.08 -0.20
N GLY A 59 -7.61 3.07 -1.48
CA GLY A 59 -8.30 2.36 -2.54
C GLY A 59 -7.35 1.64 -3.47
N HIS A 60 -7.84 0.58 -4.12
CA HIS A 60 -7.05 -0.26 -5.00
C HIS A 60 -7.79 -0.57 -6.30
N THR A 61 -7.03 -0.66 -7.39
CA THR A 61 -7.45 -1.33 -8.62
C THR A 61 -6.43 -2.39 -8.97
N THR A 62 -6.88 -3.65 -8.99
CA THR A 62 -6.02 -4.82 -9.24
C THR A 62 -6.29 -5.37 -10.63
N LEU A 63 -5.23 -5.59 -11.42
CA LEU A 63 -5.31 -6.08 -12.79
C LEU A 63 -4.59 -7.43 -12.89
N ILE A 64 -5.36 -8.51 -13.03
CA ILE A 64 -4.86 -9.88 -13.20
C ILE A 64 -5.58 -10.49 -14.39
N SER A 65 -4.82 -10.83 -15.45
CA SER A 65 -5.37 -11.53 -16.62
C SER A 65 -4.30 -12.25 -17.42
N GLY A 66 -4.70 -13.24 -18.21
CA GLY A 66 -3.82 -14.00 -19.08
C GLY A 66 -2.83 -14.90 -18.35
N GLU A 67 -2.29 -15.87 -19.10
CA GLU A 67 -1.31 -16.86 -18.63
C GLU A 67 -0.35 -17.22 -19.78
N GLY A 68 0.76 -17.88 -19.44
CA GLY A 68 1.71 -18.42 -20.40
C GLY A 68 2.77 -17.42 -20.83
N LYS A 69 3.16 -17.47 -22.11
CA LYS A 69 4.27 -16.68 -22.65
C LYS A 69 3.94 -15.20 -22.75
N LEU A 70 4.96 -14.37 -22.52
CA LEU A 70 4.87 -12.93 -22.72
C LEU A 70 4.51 -12.59 -24.19
N VAL A 71 3.42 -11.86 -24.34
CA VAL A 71 3.06 -11.20 -25.60
C VAL A 71 2.77 -9.74 -25.28
N ILE A 72 3.69 -8.84 -25.63
CA ILE A 72 3.57 -7.41 -25.34
C ILE A 72 2.23 -6.86 -25.81
N GLY A 73 1.52 -6.19 -24.91
CA GLY A 73 0.17 -5.65 -25.11
C GLY A 73 -0.97 -6.67 -24.92
N LYS A 74 -0.65 -7.95 -24.65
CA LYS A 74 -1.65 -8.99 -24.36
C LYS A 74 -1.51 -9.61 -22.98
N GLY A 75 -0.32 -9.54 -22.38
CA GLY A 75 -0.04 -10.07 -21.05
C GLY A 75 0.85 -11.32 -21.05
N PRO A 76 0.89 -12.07 -19.95
CA PRO A 76 0.10 -11.97 -18.70
C PRO A 76 0.20 -10.63 -17.98
N VAL A 77 -0.92 -10.20 -17.35
CA VAL A 77 -1.01 -8.93 -16.61
C VAL A 77 -1.06 -9.22 -15.12
N ARG A 78 -0.16 -8.61 -14.34
CA ARG A 78 -0.05 -8.72 -12.87
C ARG A 78 0.35 -7.36 -12.30
N THR A 79 -0.57 -6.40 -12.31
CA THR A 79 -0.29 -5.00 -11.96
C THR A 79 -1.51 -4.33 -11.33
N GLY A 80 -1.45 -3.02 -11.10
CA GLY A 80 -2.56 -2.24 -10.59
C GLY A 80 -2.18 -0.86 -10.10
N VAL A 81 -3.08 -0.24 -9.37
CA VAL A 81 -2.94 1.10 -8.80
C VAL A 81 -3.45 1.11 -7.36
N THR A 82 -2.71 1.74 -6.47
CA THR A 82 -3.11 2.04 -5.09
C THR A 82 -3.20 3.54 -4.91
N ALA A 83 -4.28 4.02 -4.30
CA ALA A 83 -4.51 5.41 -3.95
C ALA A 83 -4.54 5.59 -2.43
N ILE A 84 -3.80 6.56 -1.89
CA ILE A 84 -3.84 6.98 -0.48
C ILE A 84 -4.26 8.45 -0.45
N LEU A 85 -5.42 8.72 0.14
CA LEU A 85 -6.01 10.06 0.22
C LEU A 85 -5.85 10.61 1.63
N PRO A 86 -5.04 11.65 1.86
CA PRO A 86 -4.75 12.17 3.20
C PRO A 86 -5.97 12.72 3.95
N ARG A 87 -6.93 13.29 3.21
CA ARG A 87 -8.18 13.88 3.74
C ARG A 87 -9.40 13.44 2.94
N GLY A 88 -9.47 12.16 2.65
CA GLY A 88 -10.52 11.67 1.79
C GLY A 88 -10.51 12.35 0.42
N LYS A 89 -11.66 12.44 -0.21
CA LYS A 89 -11.80 13.01 -1.55
C LYS A 89 -11.59 14.53 -1.60
N ASP A 90 -11.61 15.18 -0.43
CA ASP A 90 -11.31 16.61 -0.30
C ASP A 90 -9.80 16.92 -0.30
N SER A 91 -8.94 15.92 -0.37
CA SER A 91 -7.48 16.05 -0.35
C SER A 91 -6.95 17.04 -1.41
N MET A 92 -7.62 17.14 -2.55
CA MET A 92 -7.26 18.05 -3.63
C MET A 92 -7.46 19.53 -3.28
N MET A 93 -8.51 19.81 -2.48
CA MET A 93 -8.91 21.17 -2.10
C MET A 93 -8.39 21.54 -0.70
N ASN A 94 -7.85 20.58 0.03
CA ASN A 94 -7.38 20.76 1.39
C ASN A 94 -6.03 20.07 1.60
N PRO A 95 -4.95 20.66 1.06
CA PRO A 95 -3.59 20.13 1.15
C PRO A 95 -3.14 19.91 2.59
N VAL A 96 -2.22 18.97 2.75
CA VAL A 96 -1.62 18.62 4.05
C VAL A 96 -0.14 18.95 4.05
N PHE A 97 0.41 19.34 5.21
CA PHE A 97 1.88 19.40 5.33
C PHE A 97 2.48 18.04 5.01
N ALA A 98 3.55 18.06 4.21
CA ALA A 98 4.27 16.85 3.82
C ALA A 98 5.77 17.08 3.72
N GLY A 99 6.52 15.97 3.74
CA GLY A 99 7.94 15.95 3.44
C GLY A 99 8.30 14.60 2.87
N TRP A 100 9.28 14.55 1.99
CA TRP A 100 9.71 13.34 1.32
C TRP A 100 11.19 13.06 1.50
N PHE A 101 11.62 11.83 1.23
CA PHE A 101 13.00 11.43 1.32
C PHE A 101 13.29 10.31 0.30
N SER A 102 14.33 10.47 -0.50
CA SER A 102 14.89 9.41 -1.34
C SER A 102 16.07 8.79 -0.63
N GLN A 103 15.94 7.52 -0.23
CA GLN A 103 17.04 6.74 0.34
C GLN A 103 18.03 6.36 -0.75
N ASN A 104 17.53 5.91 -1.89
CA ASN A 104 18.24 5.83 -3.16
C ASN A 104 17.26 6.06 -4.33
N GLY A 105 17.80 6.46 -5.48
CA GLY A 105 17.05 7.12 -6.53
C GLY A 105 16.85 6.31 -7.81
N ASN A 106 17.01 4.98 -7.81
CA ASN A 106 16.64 4.18 -8.97
C ASN A 106 15.13 3.88 -9.01
N GLY A 107 14.35 4.95 -8.98
CA GLY A 107 12.88 4.92 -8.95
C GLY A 107 12.31 6.32 -9.16
N GLU A 108 10.99 6.43 -9.23
CA GLU A 108 10.30 7.68 -9.48
C GLU A 108 9.20 7.97 -8.44
N MET A 109 9.13 9.23 -8.03
CA MET A 109 7.99 9.82 -7.32
C MET A 109 7.78 11.22 -7.88
N THR A 110 6.73 11.43 -8.66
CA THR A 110 6.41 12.73 -9.27
C THR A 110 5.95 13.75 -8.22
N GLY A 111 5.92 15.03 -8.56
CA GLY A 111 5.40 16.09 -7.68
C GLY A 111 6.25 16.42 -6.46
N THR A 112 7.34 15.68 -6.21
CA THR A 112 8.18 15.85 -5.02
C THR A 112 8.92 17.19 -4.98
N THR A 113 9.24 17.79 -6.14
CA THR A 113 9.83 19.14 -6.21
C THR A 113 8.89 20.18 -5.63
N TRP A 114 7.58 20.07 -5.86
CA TRP A 114 6.60 20.97 -5.29
C TRP A 114 6.36 20.68 -3.80
N VAL A 115 6.34 19.43 -3.40
CA VAL A 115 6.28 19.06 -1.97
C VAL A 115 7.48 19.64 -1.20
N GLU A 116 8.68 19.61 -1.78
CA GLU A 116 9.89 20.19 -1.17
C GLU A 116 9.81 21.71 -1.07
N GLU A 117 9.35 22.39 -2.12
CA GLU A 117 9.29 23.85 -2.21
C GLU A 117 8.15 24.44 -1.36
N SER A 118 6.93 23.87 -1.49
CA SER A 118 5.75 24.39 -0.81
C SER A 118 5.58 23.87 0.63
N GLY A 119 6.11 22.69 0.91
CA GLY A 119 5.86 21.96 2.16
C GLY A 119 4.51 21.24 2.20
N PHE A 120 3.76 21.20 1.07
CA PHE A 120 2.42 20.65 1.02
C PHE A 120 2.29 19.51 -0.01
N LEU A 121 1.50 18.51 0.36
CA LEU A 121 0.95 17.49 -0.53
C LEU A 121 -0.46 17.89 -0.93
N GLU A 122 -0.69 18.01 -2.22
CA GLU A 122 -1.98 18.32 -2.83
C GLU A 122 -2.59 17.09 -3.51
N GLY A 123 -3.63 16.52 -2.91
CA GLY A 123 -4.31 15.36 -3.44
C GLY A 123 -3.76 14.02 -2.94
N PRO A 124 -4.07 12.92 -3.65
CA PRO A 124 -3.64 11.58 -3.27
C PRO A 124 -2.15 11.35 -3.52
N VAL A 125 -1.58 10.42 -2.74
CA VAL A 125 -0.39 9.68 -3.14
C VAL A 125 -0.84 8.45 -3.91
N MET A 126 -0.41 8.33 -5.18
CA MET A 126 -0.71 7.17 -6.01
C MET A 126 0.53 6.28 -6.12
N ILE A 127 0.34 4.96 -6.15
CA ILE A 127 1.43 3.99 -6.32
C ILE A 127 1.03 2.99 -7.39
N THR A 128 1.92 2.73 -8.36
CA THR A 128 1.68 1.82 -9.48
C THR A 128 2.98 1.12 -9.92
N ASN A 129 3.09 0.66 -11.16
CA ASN A 129 4.34 0.16 -11.72
C ASN A 129 5.12 1.25 -12.48
N THR A 130 6.40 0.98 -12.76
CA THR A 130 7.35 1.92 -13.35
C THR A 130 6.85 2.56 -14.65
N HIS A 131 6.25 1.79 -15.56
CA HIS A 131 5.83 2.31 -16.86
C HIS A 131 4.43 2.96 -16.84
N SER A 132 3.74 2.93 -15.71
CA SER A 132 2.39 3.47 -15.57
C SER A 132 2.33 4.81 -14.83
N VAL A 133 3.46 5.36 -14.38
CA VAL A 133 3.52 6.64 -13.65
C VAL A 133 2.86 7.75 -14.45
N GLY A 134 3.17 7.88 -15.74
CA GLY A 134 2.63 8.94 -16.60
C GLY A 134 1.10 8.90 -16.71
N VAL A 135 0.53 7.75 -17.05
CA VAL A 135 -0.92 7.59 -17.21
C VAL A 135 -1.68 7.80 -15.89
N VAL A 136 -1.12 7.34 -14.76
CA VAL A 136 -1.73 7.54 -13.44
C VAL A 136 -1.66 9.01 -13.04
N ARG A 137 -0.54 9.70 -13.32
CA ARG A 137 -0.42 11.14 -13.08
C ARG A 137 -1.47 11.94 -13.85
N ASP A 138 -1.62 11.66 -15.14
CA ASP A 138 -2.62 12.34 -15.98
C ASP A 138 -4.06 12.03 -15.51
N ALA A 139 -4.32 10.80 -15.07
CA ALA A 139 -5.63 10.43 -14.53
C ALA A 139 -6.00 11.18 -13.25
N VAL A 140 -5.04 11.46 -12.35
CA VAL A 140 -5.27 12.29 -11.15
C VAL A 140 -5.67 13.71 -11.56
N ILE A 141 -5.03 14.28 -12.60
CA ILE A 141 -5.40 15.61 -13.11
C ILE A 141 -6.82 15.57 -13.71
N GLN A 142 -7.14 14.54 -14.51
CA GLN A 142 -8.49 14.36 -15.07
C GLN A 142 -9.54 14.24 -13.97
N TRP A 143 -9.27 13.45 -12.93
CA TRP A 143 -10.16 13.30 -11.77
C TRP A 143 -10.39 14.65 -11.08
N ARG A 144 -9.32 15.43 -10.86
CA ARG A 144 -9.40 16.77 -10.26
C ARG A 144 -10.26 17.72 -11.10
N VAL A 145 -10.07 17.74 -12.41
CA VAL A 145 -10.87 18.58 -13.34
C VAL A 145 -12.35 18.21 -13.29
N ALA A 146 -12.66 16.92 -13.14
CA ALA A 146 -14.04 16.45 -13.09
C ALA A 146 -14.74 16.73 -11.74
N HIS A 147 -14.02 16.79 -10.63
CA HIS A 147 -14.59 16.84 -9.28
C HIS A 147 -14.24 18.12 -8.49
N GLY A 148 -13.24 18.86 -8.89
CA GLY A 148 -12.79 20.06 -8.20
C GLY A 148 -13.43 21.35 -8.74
N GLN A 149 -12.99 22.46 -8.17
CA GLN A 149 -13.32 23.79 -8.65
C GLN A 149 -12.09 24.44 -9.28
N PRO A 150 -12.20 25.15 -10.41
CA PRO A 150 -11.10 25.91 -10.97
C PRO A 150 -10.63 27.00 -9.99
N ASP A 151 -9.41 27.45 -10.15
CA ASP A 151 -8.90 28.63 -9.44
C ASP A 151 -9.58 29.94 -9.94
N ALA A 152 -9.22 31.06 -9.31
CA ALA A 152 -9.81 32.38 -9.66
C ALA A 152 -9.54 32.82 -11.11
N THR A 153 -8.57 32.21 -11.81
CA THR A 153 -8.24 32.51 -13.21
C THR A 153 -9.02 31.62 -14.18
N GLY A 154 -9.69 30.58 -13.69
CA GLY A 154 -10.37 29.56 -14.49
C GLY A 154 -9.45 28.47 -15.03
N TYR A 155 -8.16 28.49 -14.69
CA TYR A 155 -7.21 27.47 -15.10
C TYR A 155 -7.01 26.41 -13.99
N TRP A 156 -6.69 25.18 -14.43
CA TRP A 156 -6.37 24.07 -13.56
C TRP A 156 -4.86 23.89 -13.47
N TRP A 157 -4.37 23.77 -12.26
CA TRP A 157 -2.96 23.48 -12.00
C TRP A 157 -2.86 22.37 -10.96
N SER A 158 -2.05 21.36 -11.24
CA SER A 158 -1.82 20.24 -10.34
C SER A 158 -0.49 19.54 -10.61
N LEU A 159 0.22 19.19 -9.57
CA LEU A 159 1.44 18.39 -9.60
C LEU A 159 1.25 17.11 -8.76
N PRO A 160 0.54 16.10 -9.28
CA PRO A 160 0.23 14.87 -8.55
C PRO A 160 1.47 14.12 -8.09
N VAL A 161 1.38 13.49 -6.92
CA VAL A 161 2.39 12.56 -6.41
C VAL A 161 2.03 11.16 -6.84
N VAL A 162 2.85 10.59 -7.74
CA VAL A 162 2.73 9.21 -8.21
C VAL A 162 4.09 8.53 -8.08
N ALA A 163 4.12 7.44 -7.34
CA ALA A 163 5.30 6.63 -7.08
C ALA A 163 5.18 5.25 -7.73
N GLU A 164 6.30 4.53 -7.83
CA GLU A 164 6.32 3.25 -8.53
C GLU A 164 7.29 2.24 -7.92
N THR A 165 7.05 0.96 -8.22
CA THR A 165 8.03 -0.12 -8.15
C THR A 165 7.89 -1.04 -9.36
N TRP A 166 8.97 -1.71 -9.78
CA TRP A 166 9.02 -2.51 -10.99
C TRP A 166 8.36 -3.89 -10.82
N ASP A 167 7.40 -4.23 -11.68
CA ASP A 167 6.66 -5.51 -11.65
C ASP A 167 6.96 -6.44 -12.84
N GLY A 168 7.91 -6.08 -13.71
CA GLY A 168 8.14 -6.76 -14.99
C GLY A 168 8.61 -8.22 -14.91
N TRP A 169 8.85 -8.78 -13.72
CA TRP A 169 9.10 -10.23 -13.58
C TRP A 169 7.85 -11.06 -13.75
N LEU A 170 6.71 -10.55 -13.30
CA LEU A 170 5.41 -11.24 -13.36
C LEU A 170 4.45 -10.61 -14.36
N ASN A 171 4.67 -9.36 -14.75
CA ASN A 171 3.76 -8.53 -15.52
C ASN A 171 4.32 -8.20 -16.91
N ASP A 172 3.47 -8.17 -17.93
CA ASP A 172 3.75 -7.50 -19.22
C ASP A 172 3.82 -5.98 -19.01
N ILE A 173 4.91 -5.51 -18.40
CA ILE A 173 5.10 -4.10 -18.04
C ILE A 173 5.14 -3.18 -19.28
N ASN A 174 5.61 -3.70 -20.44
CA ASN A 174 5.69 -2.98 -21.70
C ASN A 174 4.35 -2.94 -22.46
N GLY A 175 3.32 -3.65 -21.97
CA GLY A 175 1.99 -3.66 -22.56
C GLY A 175 1.13 -2.47 -22.19
N PHE A 176 1.57 -1.63 -21.23
CA PHE A 176 0.85 -0.43 -20.77
C PHE A 176 -0.61 -0.72 -20.38
N HIS A 177 -0.82 -1.76 -19.57
CA HIS A 177 -2.16 -2.26 -19.22
C HIS A 177 -2.91 -1.35 -18.22
N VAL A 178 -2.22 -0.54 -17.43
CA VAL A 178 -2.86 0.48 -16.59
C VAL A 178 -3.39 1.59 -17.48
N LYS A 179 -4.68 1.95 -17.27
CA LYS A 179 -5.38 2.99 -18.01
C LYS A 179 -5.89 4.06 -17.04
N PRO A 180 -6.31 5.27 -17.52
CA PRO A 180 -6.83 6.33 -16.65
C PRO A 180 -7.96 5.87 -15.74
N GLU A 181 -8.90 5.08 -16.25
CA GLU A 181 -10.04 4.56 -15.48
C GLU A 181 -9.62 3.71 -14.28
N HIS A 182 -8.50 3.01 -14.35
CA HIS A 182 -7.98 2.21 -13.24
C HIS A 182 -7.48 3.09 -12.08
N ALA A 183 -6.82 4.20 -12.39
CA ALA A 183 -6.38 5.17 -11.39
C ALA A 183 -7.57 5.92 -10.78
N ILE A 184 -8.52 6.34 -11.61
CA ILE A 184 -9.76 6.99 -11.18
C ILE A 184 -10.55 6.06 -10.26
N HIS A 185 -10.72 4.78 -10.65
CA HIS A 185 -11.41 3.79 -9.81
C HIS A 185 -10.70 3.59 -8.45
N ALA A 186 -9.36 3.57 -8.41
CA ALA A 186 -8.62 3.47 -7.14
C ALA A 186 -8.91 4.67 -6.22
N ILE A 187 -9.04 5.90 -6.78
CA ILE A 187 -9.41 7.10 -6.03
C ILE A 187 -10.87 7.00 -5.56
N ASP A 188 -11.80 6.63 -6.44
CA ASP A 188 -13.23 6.59 -6.16
C ASP A 188 -13.61 5.51 -5.17
N SER A 189 -12.94 4.36 -5.21
CA SER A 189 -13.14 3.24 -4.28
C SER A 189 -12.43 3.41 -2.94
N ALA A 190 -11.63 4.47 -2.76
CA ALA A 190 -10.90 4.70 -1.52
C ALA A 190 -11.86 4.88 -0.32
N GLN A 191 -11.57 4.16 0.75
CA GLN A 191 -12.37 4.13 1.97
C GLN A 191 -11.52 4.05 3.23
N SER A 192 -12.10 4.42 4.36
CA SER A 192 -11.55 4.17 5.69
C SER A 192 -11.79 2.70 6.09
N GLY A 193 -11.24 2.29 7.21
CA GLY A 193 -11.42 0.91 7.71
C GLY A 193 -10.24 0.00 7.36
N PRO A 194 -10.41 -1.32 7.42
CA PRO A 194 -9.34 -2.27 7.12
C PRO A 194 -8.82 -2.09 5.69
N VAL A 195 -7.49 -2.09 5.53
CA VAL A 195 -6.84 -2.02 4.22
C VAL A 195 -6.56 -3.44 3.72
N THR A 196 -6.88 -3.71 2.46
CA THR A 196 -6.52 -4.98 1.82
C THR A 196 -5.02 -5.04 1.56
N GLU A 197 -4.36 -6.14 1.95
CA GLU A 197 -2.92 -6.34 1.88
C GLU A 197 -2.53 -7.47 0.89
N GLY A 198 -1.26 -7.57 0.55
CA GLY A 198 -0.70 -8.58 -0.36
C GLY A 198 -0.82 -8.20 -1.84
N ASN A 199 -1.29 -9.14 -2.67
CA ASN A 199 -1.32 -9.04 -4.13
C ASN A 199 -2.44 -8.12 -4.65
N VAL A 200 -2.51 -6.88 -4.20
CA VAL A 200 -3.58 -5.93 -4.53
C VAL A 200 -3.03 -4.60 -5.02
N GLY A 201 -3.81 -3.92 -5.84
CA GLY A 201 -3.43 -2.61 -6.36
C GLY A 201 -2.06 -2.61 -7.03
N GLY A 202 -1.28 -1.56 -6.80
CA GLY A 202 0.10 -1.48 -7.28
C GLY A 202 0.99 -2.61 -6.78
N GLY A 203 0.66 -3.25 -5.64
CA GLY A 203 1.40 -4.38 -5.07
C GLY A 203 1.23 -5.73 -5.78
N THR A 204 0.37 -5.81 -6.80
CA THR A 204 -0.03 -7.08 -7.43
C THR A 204 1.14 -7.89 -7.97
N GLY A 205 2.06 -7.31 -8.72
CA GLY A 205 3.20 -8.02 -9.34
C GLY A 205 4.50 -7.98 -8.53
N MET A 206 4.50 -7.50 -7.28
CA MET A 206 5.70 -7.18 -6.50
C MET A 206 6.34 -8.40 -5.85
N ILE A 207 7.68 -8.35 -5.70
CA ILE A 207 8.53 -9.40 -5.11
C ILE A 207 9.33 -8.79 -3.98
N CYS A 208 9.19 -9.32 -2.75
CA CYS A 208 9.85 -8.81 -1.57
C CYS A 208 10.78 -9.86 -0.97
N SER A 209 12.07 -9.57 -0.93
CA SER A 209 13.12 -10.50 -0.44
C SER A 209 13.01 -11.89 -1.06
N GLY A 210 12.76 -11.97 -2.38
CA GLY A 210 12.63 -13.24 -3.11
C GLY A 210 11.34 -14.02 -2.82
N TYR A 211 10.41 -13.49 -2.02
CA TYR A 211 9.05 -13.99 -1.83
C TYR A 211 8.05 -13.05 -2.51
N LYS A 212 6.80 -13.51 -2.67
CA LYS A 212 5.75 -12.61 -3.13
C LYS A 212 5.61 -11.44 -2.17
N GLY A 213 5.72 -10.23 -2.70
CA GLY A 213 5.53 -8.96 -2.02
C GLY A 213 4.14 -8.38 -2.28
N GLY A 214 3.96 -7.09 -2.04
CA GLY A 214 2.70 -6.41 -2.27
C GLY A 214 2.46 -5.20 -1.38
N ILE A 215 1.19 -4.90 -1.14
CA ILE A 215 0.76 -3.85 -0.21
C ILE A 215 0.78 -4.40 1.21
N GLY A 216 1.31 -3.60 2.13
CA GLY A 216 1.21 -3.86 3.56
C GLY A 216 1.01 -2.58 4.35
N THR A 217 0.43 -2.70 5.53
CA THR A 217 0.14 -1.54 6.37
C THR A 217 0.26 -1.87 7.84
N SER A 218 0.52 -0.87 8.65
CA SER A 218 0.42 -0.94 10.11
C SER A 218 0.27 0.45 10.73
N SER A 219 0.01 0.50 12.03
CA SER A 219 -0.03 1.75 12.77
C SER A 219 0.56 1.62 14.18
N ARG A 220 0.84 2.77 14.78
CA ARG A 220 1.24 2.89 16.20
C ARG A 220 0.50 4.05 16.85
N ARG A 221 -0.09 3.77 18.01
CA ARG A 221 -0.63 4.79 18.89
C ARG A 221 0.39 5.13 19.96
N LEU A 222 0.75 6.39 20.06
CA LEU A 222 1.59 6.90 21.12
C LEU A 222 0.84 6.89 22.44
N SER A 223 1.58 6.82 23.55
CA SER A 223 1.00 6.95 24.88
C SER A 223 0.44 8.36 25.09
N GLU A 224 -0.51 8.51 26.00
CA GLU A 224 -1.10 9.83 26.33
C GLU A 224 -0.06 10.85 26.80
N LYS A 225 0.98 10.40 27.53
CA LYS A 225 2.12 11.27 27.94
C LYS A 225 2.93 11.81 26.76
N ASP A 226 2.92 11.08 25.62
CA ASP A 226 3.60 11.44 24.38
C ASP A 226 2.63 12.09 23.36
N GLY A 227 1.44 12.48 23.82
CA GLY A 227 0.42 13.21 23.07
C GLY A 227 -0.68 12.35 22.45
N GLY A 228 -0.67 11.01 22.64
CA GLY A 228 -1.71 10.10 22.14
C GLY A 228 -1.83 10.01 20.62
N TYR A 229 -0.87 10.53 19.88
CA TYR A 229 -0.90 10.61 18.42
C TYR A 229 -0.88 9.23 17.75
N MET A 230 -1.42 9.20 16.55
CA MET A 230 -1.39 8.05 15.65
C MET A 230 -0.32 8.23 14.57
N VAL A 231 0.46 7.18 14.32
CA VAL A 231 1.35 7.06 13.15
C VAL A 231 0.90 5.84 12.37
N GLY A 232 0.55 6.01 11.10
CA GLY A 232 0.17 4.95 10.19
C GLY A 232 1.15 4.84 9.04
N VAL A 233 1.41 3.63 8.57
CA VAL A 233 2.32 3.34 7.45
C VAL A 233 1.64 2.43 6.44
N LEU A 234 1.81 2.74 5.15
CA LEU A 234 1.49 1.85 4.04
C LEU A 234 2.73 1.70 3.17
N VAL A 235 3.02 0.48 2.76
CA VAL A 235 4.14 0.18 1.86
C VAL A 235 3.68 -0.54 0.60
N GLN A 236 4.36 -0.28 -0.53
CA GLN A 236 4.41 -1.17 -1.68
C GLN A 236 5.77 -1.85 -1.67
N CYS A 237 5.78 -3.13 -1.23
CA CYS A 237 6.99 -3.89 -0.95
C CYS A 237 7.46 -4.68 -2.17
N ASN A 238 8.60 -4.26 -2.74
CA ASN A 238 9.23 -4.89 -3.91
C ASN A 238 10.76 -4.83 -3.81
N PHE A 239 11.35 -5.06 -2.66
CA PHE A 239 12.78 -4.87 -2.41
C PHE A 239 13.42 -6.11 -1.79
N GLY A 240 14.75 -6.08 -1.69
CA GLY A 240 15.53 -6.96 -0.82
C GLY A 240 16.05 -8.22 -1.51
N SER A 241 16.97 -8.87 -0.82
CA SER A 241 17.47 -10.20 -1.18
C SER A 241 17.05 -11.24 -0.14
N ARG A 242 16.82 -12.48 -0.59
CA ARG A 242 16.43 -13.59 0.27
C ARG A 242 17.39 -13.79 1.45
N GLN A 243 18.68 -13.77 1.17
CA GLN A 243 19.72 -14.05 2.17
C GLN A 243 19.79 -13.00 3.29
N ASN A 244 19.37 -11.77 3.01
CA ASN A 244 19.41 -10.68 3.97
C ASN A 244 18.14 -10.59 4.83
N LEU A 245 17.04 -11.25 4.42
CA LEU A 245 15.75 -11.14 5.11
C LEU A 245 15.86 -11.52 6.59
N ARG A 246 15.43 -10.57 7.43
CA ARG A 246 15.30 -10.74 8.88
C ARG A 246 13.87 -10.47 9.31
N VAL A 247 13.39 -11.26 10.26
CA VAL A 247 12.10 -11.02 10.93
C VAL A 247 12.33 -11.16 12.43
N ALA A 248 11.90 -10.20 13.22
CA ALA A 248 12.17 -10.15 14.67
C ALA A 248 13.66 -10.31 15.01
N GLY A 249 14.57 -9.79 14.16
CA GLY A 249 16.02 -9.88 14.30
C GLY A 249 16.65 -11.20 13.83
N ILE A 250 15.83 -12.21 13.48
CA ILE A 250 16.31 -13.55 13.07
C ILE A 250 16.53 -13.57 11.55
N PRO A 251 17.65 -14.14 11.04
CA PRO A 251 17.95 -14.21 9.60
C PRO A 251 17.12 -15.31 8.91
N VAL A 252 15.80 -15.14 8.88
CA VAL A 252 14.83 -16.14 8.39
C VAL A 252 15.07 -16.52 6.93
N GLY A 253 15.56 -15.59 6.13
CA GLY A 253 15.84 -15.84 4.72
C GLY A 253 16.94 -16.87 4.45
N ARG A 254 17.77 -17.17 5.44
CA ARG A 254 18.80 -18.23 5.39
C ARG A 254 18.31 -19.55 5.95
N GLU A 255 17.23 -19.52 6.73
CA GLU A 255 16.72 -20.69 7.46
C GLU A 255 15.54 -21.34 6.73
N ILE A 256 14.77 -20.56 5.95
CA ILE A 256 13.61 -21.06 5.22
C ILE A 256 14.07 -21.61 3.87
N SER A 257 13.82 -22.92 3.67
CA SER A 257 14.11 -23.58 2.39
C SER A 257 12.93 -23.42 1.44
N SER A 258 13.06 -22.57 0.45
CA SER A 258 12.09 -22.40 -0.63
C SER A 258 12.79 -21.86 -1.88
N GLU A 259 12.19 -22.05 -3.06
CA GLU A 259 12.73 -21.51 -4.31
C GLU A 259 12.87 -19.98 -4.25
N ASP A 260 14.03 -19.49 -4.68
CA ASP A 260 14.28 -18.08 -4.90
C ASP A 260 14.10 -17.79 -6.41
N PRO A 261 13.16 -16.91 -6.82
CA PRO A 261 12.94 -16.61 -8.23
C PRO A 261 14.18 -16.03 -8.92
N TYR A 262 15.14 -15.54 -8.15
CA TYR A 262 16.38 -14.94 -8.65
C TYR A 262 17.62 -15.84 -8.51
N ALA A 263 17.46 -17.11 -8.11
CA ALA A 263 18.58 -18.04 -7.84
C ALA A 263 19.52 -18.26 -9.04
N TYR A 264 19.03 -18.04 -10.26
CA TYR A 264 19.82 -18.19 -11.50
C TYR A 264 20.65 -16.95 -11.88
N GLN A 265 20.70 -15.94 -11.03
CA GLN A 265 21.37 -14.70 -11.36
C GLN A 265 22.72 -14.57 -10.61
N PRO A 266 23.84 -14.23 -11.31
CA PRO A 266 25.20 -14.47 -10.83
C PRO A 266 25.74 -13.54 -9.75
N SER A 267 24.96 -12.73 -9.08
CA SER A 267 25.46 -11.90 -7.98
C SER A 267 24.79 -12.21 -6.65
N GLU A 268 25.52 -12.83 -5.75
CA GLU A 268 25.07 -13.22 -4.42
C GLU A 268 24.68 -12.03 -3.50
N ILE A 269 25.04 -10.80 -3.86
CA ILE A 269 24.87 -9.59 -3.00
C ILE A 269 23.95 -8.55 -3.65
N SER A 270 23.38 -8.82 -4.82
CA SER A 270 22.53 -7.85 -5.51
C SER A 270 21.17 -7.75 -4.84
N GLU A 271 20.94 -6.69 -4.08
CA GLU A 271 19.60 -6.29 -3.69
C GLU A 271 18.90 -5.64 -4.90
N ARG A 272 17.69 -6.09 -5.20
CA ARG A 272 16.90 -5.65 -6.36
C ARG A 272 15.55 -5.14 -5.92
N GLY A 273 14.92 -4.41 -6.84
CA GLY A 273 13.59 -3.89 -6.65
C GLY A 273 13.60 -2.54 -5.92
N SER A 274 12.48 -2.15 -5.37
CA SER A 274 12.23 -0.83 -4.80
C SER A 274 11.18 -0.93 -3.70
N ILE A 275 11.08 0.09 -2.85
CA ILE A 275 9.97 0.19 -1.91
C ILE A 275 9.45 1.62 -1.85
N ILE A 276 8.14 1.76 -1.92
CA ILE A 276 7.48 3.02 -1.60
C ILE A 276 6.90 2.91 -0.20
N ILE A 277 7.21 3.91 0.64
CA ILE A 277 6.70 4.00 2.02
C ILE A 277 5.95 5.31 2.18
N VAL A 278 4.69 5.22 2.57
CA VAL A 278 3.83 6.37 2.89
C VAL A 278 3.56 6.36 4.39
N VAL A 279 3.92 7.45 5.05
CA VAL A 279 3.72 7.64 6.50
C VAL A 279 2.68 8.72 6.73
N ALA A 280 1.64 8.43 7.47
CA ALA A 280 0.63 9.37 7.90
C ALA A 280 0.67 9.59 9.42
N THR A 281 0.34 10.80 9.89
CA THR A 281 0.15 11.06 11.31
C THR A 281 -0.88 12.17 11.54
N ASP A 282 -1.52 12.16 12.69
CA ASP A 282 -2.35 13.25 13.20
C ASP A 282 -1.59 14.17 14.17
N ALA A 283 -0.30 13.91 14.40
CA ALA A 283 0.56 14.80 15.17
C ALA A 283 0.76 16.14 14.43
N PRO A 284 0.75 17.29 15.12
CA PRO A 284 0.94 18.59 14.50
C PRO A 284 2.41 18.79 14.10
N LEU A 285 2.76 18.30 12.92
CA LEU A 285 4.09 18.38 12.33
C LEU A 285 4.06 19.28 11.09
N ILE A 286 5.13 20.06 10.91
CA ILE A 286 5.38 20.86 9.71
C ILE A 286 6.26 20.08 8.72
N SER A 287 6.41 20.57 7.50
CA SER A 287 7.11 19.90 6.39
C SER A 287 8.53 19.42 6.73
N THR A 288 9.33 20.25 7.38
CA THR A 288 10.70 19.89 7.78
C THR A 288 10.75 18.74 8.80
N GLN A 289 9.77 18.66 9.71
CA GLN A 289 9.63 17.55 10.67
C GLN A 289 9.13 16.28 9.96
N LEU A 290 8.23 16.43 8.99
CA LEU A 290 7.73 15.31 8.18
C LEU A 290 8.81 14.72 7.27
N LYS A 291 9.70 15.55 6.71
CA LYS A 291 10.89 15.07 6.01
C LYS A 291 11.79 14.22 6.91
N ARG A 292 11.98 14.64 8.18
CA ARG A 292 12.71 13.84 9.17
C ARG A 292 11.98 12.54 9.52
N LEU A 293 10.63 12.55 9.50
CA LEU A 293 9.81 11.37 9.73
C LEU A 293 9.96 10.37 8.57
N ALA A 294 9.82 10.83 7.32
CA ALA A 294 10.05 10.01 6.13
C ALA A 294 11.44 9.33 6.17
N HIS A 295 12.48 10.07 6.53
CA HIS A 295 13.82 9.54 6.67
C HIS A 295 13.91 8.37 7.70
N ARG A 296 13.10 8.36 8.76
CA ARG A 296 13.10 7.27 9.77
C ARG A 296 12.54 5.96 9.24
N ALA A 297 11.75 5.98 8.18
CA ALA A 297 11.30 4.75 7.51
C ALA A 297 12.47 3.88 7.05
N THR A 298 13.62 4.48 6.69
CA THR A 298 14.87 3.76 6.38
C THR A 298 15.28 2.78 7.48
N LEU A 299 15.12 3.16 8.75
CA LEU A 299 15.51 2.31 9.89
C LEU A 299 14.58 1.10 10.03
N GLY A 300 13.28 1.26 9.73
CA GLY A 300 12.34 0.14 9.68
C GLY A 300 12.66 -0.83 8.55
N LEU A 301 13.02 -0.30 7.37
CA LEU A 301 13.48 -1.06 6.22
C LEU A 301 14.77 -1.84 6.56
N GLY A 302 15.75 -1.18 7.19
CA GLY A 302 17.01 -1.77 7.60
C GLY A 302 16.87 -2.92 8.61
N ARG A 303 15.85 -2.88 9.49
CA ARG A 303 15.55 -3.99 10.43
C ARG A 303 15.22 -5.30 9.73
N LEU A 304 14.72 -5.24 8.51
CA LEU A 304 14.39 -6.41 7.70
C LEU A 304 15.54 -6.87 6.80
N GLY A 305 16.70 -6.20 6.90
CA GLY A 305 17.93 -6.61 6.25
C GLY A 305 18.18 -5.95 4.89
N SER A 306 17.40 -4.93 4.50
CA SER A 306 17.73 -4.13 3.33
C SER A 306 19.06 -3.38 3.54
N ILE A 307 19.83 -3.31 2.48
CA ILE A 307 21.05 -2.49 2.38
C ILE A 307 20.83 -1.31 1.41
N SER A 308 19.59 -1.14 0.92
CA SER A 308 19.27 -0.16 -0.12
C SER A 308 20.23 -0.22 -1.30
N GLY A 309 20.28 -1.42 -1.94
CA GLY A 309 21.25 -1.73 -2.99
C GLY A 309 21.16 -0.77 -4.18
N ASN A 310 22.24 -0.65 -4.95
CA ASN A 310 22.36 0.33 -6.04
C ASN A 310 21.22 0.26 -7.09
N GLY A 311 20.61 -0.89 -7.28
CA GLY A 311 19.49 -1.09 -8.20
C GLY A 311 18.12 -0.81 -7.59
N SER A 312 18.04 -0.36 -6.34
CA SER A 312 16.77 -0.09 -5.62
C SER A 312 16.34 1.37 -5.77
N GLY A 313 15.04 1.61 -5.79
CA GLY A 313 14.41 2.93 -5.73
C GLY A 313 13.56 3.03 -4.46
N ASP A 314 14.20 3.38 -3.34
CA ASP A 314 13.56 3.43 -2.03
C ASP A 314 13.16 4.87 -1.74
N ILE A 315 11.89 5.22 -1.94
CA ILE A 315 11.39 6.60 -1.87
C ILE A 315 10.21 6.66 -0.89
N PHE A 316 10.27 7.64 0.02
CA PHE A 316 9.34 7.76 1.13
C PHE A 316 8.70 9.14 1.18
N ILE A 317 7.44 9.20 1.59
CA ILE A 317 6.73 10.45 1.84
C ILE A 317 5.99 10.35 3.17
N ALA A 318 6.00 11.44 3.95
CA ALA A 318 5.25 11.56 5.18
C ALA A 318 4.34 12.79 5.12
N PHE A 319 3.14 12.69 5.70
CA PHE A 319 2.21 13.81 5.80
C PHE A 319 1.50 13.84 7.16
N SER A 320 0.99 15.03 7.51
CA SER A 320 0.21 15.23 8.74
C SER A 320 -1.19 15.73 8.43
N THR A 321 -2.20 15.07 9.03
CA THR A 321 -3.61 15.49 8.93
C THR A 321 -4.02 16.51 10.00
N ALA A 322 -3.11 16.95 10.87
CA ALA A 322 -3.43 17.82 12.02
C ALA A 322 -3.90 19.23 11.63
N HIS A 323 -3.41 19.77 10.51
CA HIS A 323 -3.66 21.16 10.12
C HIS A 323 -4.69 21.23 8.99
N THR A 324 -5.84 21.79 9.26
CA THR A 324 -6.88 22.04 8.25
C THR A 324 -6.76 23.46 7.69
N SER A 325 -7.02 23.61 6.39
CA SER A 325 -7.18 24.92 5.69
C SER A 325 -5.97 25.86 5.72
N VAL A 326 -4.77 25.39 6.13
CA VAL A 326 -3.57 26.26 6.19
C VAL A 326 -3.15 26.68 4.79
N ALA A 327 -3.04 25.75 3.85
CA ALA A 327 -2.60 26.03 2.48
C ALA A 327 -3.59 26.88 1.68
N ALA A 328 -4.88 26.86 2.02
CA ALA A 328 -5.92 27.63 1.33
C ALA A 328 -6.11 29.06 1.90
N SER A 329 -5.46 29.40 3.01
CA SER A 329 -5.62 30.72 3.64
C SER A 329 -4.95 31.80 2.79
N LYS A 330 -5.62 32.95 2.67
CA LYS A 330 -5.08 34.19 2.09
C LYS A 330 -4.48 35.14 3.14
N GLU A 331 -4.60 34.77 4.41
CA GLU A 331 -4.16 35.57 5.55
C GLU A 331 -3.05 34.84 6.31
N VAL A 332 -2.39 35.57 7.21
CA VAL A 332 -1.42 34.99 8.14
C VAL A 332 -2.13 33.93 9.00
N VAL A 333 -1.56 32.74 9.06
CA VAL A 333 -2.10 31.61 9.85
C VAL A 333 -1.16 31.26 10.99
N ASN A 334 -1.76 30.84 12.12
CA ASN A 334 -1.01 30.26 13.23
C ASN A 334 -0.91 28.74 13.03
N VAL A 335 0.31 28.23 12.94
CA VAL A 335 0.58 26.80 12.81
C VAL A 335 1.08 26.26 14.13
N ARG A 336 0.41 25.21 14.64
CA ARG A 336 0.89 24.46 15.81
C ARG A 336 1.96 23.47 15.33
N MET A 337 3.05 23.36 16.09
CA MET A 337 4.03 22.31 15.84
C MET A 337 4.55 21.72 17.15
N LEU A 338 4.90 20.45 17.16
CA LEU A 338 5.60 19.83 18.27
C LEU A 338 7.02 20.38 18.39
N PRO A 339 7.51 20.60 19.63
CA PRO A 339 8.94 20.87 19.82
C PRO A 339 9.79 19.72 19.26
N ASN A 340 10.95 20.04 18.68
CA ASN A 340 11.83 19.01 18.10
C ASN A 340 12.27 17.97 19.11
N ASP A 341 12.44 18.34 20.38
CA ASP A 341 12.84 17.43 21.47
C ASP A 341 11.71 16.44 21.86
N SER A 342 10.49 16.64 21.34
CA SER A 342 9.34 15.75 21.57
C SER A 342 9.09 14.78 20.39
N LEU A 343 9.99 14.68 19.40
CA LEU A 343 9.78 13.88 18.20
C LEU A 343 10.19 12.42 18.32
N ASP A 344 11.02 12.06 19.30
CA ASP A 344 11.56 10.68 19.41
C ASP A 344 10.47 9.61 19.52
N PRO A 345 9.36 9.77 20.26
CA PRO A 345 8.28 8.79 20.27
C PRO A 345 7.63 8.59 18.89
N ILE A 346 7.48 9.65 18.08
CA ILE A 346 6.93 9.59 16.72
C ILE A 346 7.92 8.91 15.77
N PHE A 347 9.21 9.19 15.91
CA PHE A 347 10.25 8.51 15.14
C PHE A 347 10.28 7.01 15.44
N ALA A 348 10.24 6.63 16.72
CA ALA A 348 10.17 5.22 17.11
C ALA A 348 8.92 4.53 16.55
N ALA A 349 7.76 5.16 16.64
CA ALA A 349 6.51 4.67 16.08
C ALA A 349 6.60 4.46 14.55
N THR A 350 7.25 5.38 13.83
CA THR A 350 7.46 5.26 12.38
C THR A 350 8.32 4.05 12.03
N VAL A 351 9.44 3.85 12.74
CA VAL A 351 10.33 2.70 12.53
C VAL A 351 9.59 1.39 12.78
N GLN A 352 8.88 1.29 13.90
CA GLN A 352 8.11 0.11 14.31
C GLN A 352 6.97 -0.21 13.33
N ALA A 353 6.23 0.82 12.89
CA ALA A 353 5.15 0.64 11.95
C ALA A 353 5.67 0.25 10.57
N THR A 354 6.78 0.81 10.11
CA THR A 354 7.40 0.44 8.83
C THR A 354 7.84 -1.03 8.82
N GLU A 355 8.52 -1.49 9.88
CA GLU A 355 8.92 -2.89 10.01
C GLU A 355 7.72 -3.83 9.90
N GLU A 356 6.65 -3.57 10.66
CA GLU A 356 5.46 -4.43 10.64
C GLU A 356 4.70 -4.36 9.32
N ALA A 357 4.56 -3.18 8.71
CA ALA A 357 3.89 -3.02 7.41
C ALA A 357 4.54 -3.87 6.32
N ILE A 358 5.88 -3.93 6.28
CA ILE A 358 6.60 -4.75 5.30
C ILE A 358 6.37 -6.24 5.57
N VAL A 359 6.41 -6.68 6.82
CA VAL A 359 6.14 -8.09 7.15
C VAL A 359 4.69 -8.46 6.83
N ASN A 360 3.73 -7.56 7.10
CA ASN A 360 2.32 -7.75 6.73
C ASN A 360 2.15 -7.89 5.21
N ALA A 361 2.86 -7.09 4.39
CA ALA A 361 2.83 -7.21 2.94
C ALA A 361 3.22 -8.63 2.46
N MET A 362 4.26 -9.21 3.07
CA MET A 362 4.75 -10.54 2.74
C MET A 362 3.83 -11.65 3.26
N VAL A 363 3.31 -11.50 4.49
CA VAL A 363 2.41 -12.49 5.12
C VAL A 363 1.05 -12.54 4.41
N ALA A 364 0.52 -11.40 3.98
CA ALA A 364 -0.76 -11.35 3.26
C ALA A 364 -0.65 -11.75 1.77
N ALA A 365 0.58 -11.84 1.24
CA ALA A 365 0.79 -12.18 -0.17
C ALA A 365 0.54 -13.67 -0.44
N GLU A 366 0.03 -13.97 -1.62
CA GLU A 366 -0.19 -15.33 -2.13
C GLU A 366 0.76 -15.59 -3.31
N SER A 367 1.19 -16.83 -3.47
CA SER A 367 2.00 -17.24 -4.62
C SER A 367 1.35 -16.82 -5.93
N MET A 368 2.17 -16.43 -6.89
CA MET A 368 1.67 -15.89 -8.16
C MET A 368 2.53 -16.36 -9.32
N THR A 369 1.87 -16.75 -10.41
CA THR A 369 2.51 -17.01 -11.70
C THR A 369 2.18 -15.88 -12.67
N GLY A 370 3.18 -15.42 -13.41
CA GLY A 370 3.08 -14.35 -14.39
C GLY A 370 3.62 -14.71 -15.75
N VAL A 371 4.27 -13.73 -16.40
CA VAL A 371 4.83 -13.87 -17.75
C VAL A 371 5.83 -15.02 -17.84
N ASP A 372 5.83 -15.74 -18.96
CA ASP A 372 6.72 -16.87 -19.28
C ASP A 372 6.68 -18.03 -18.25
N GLY A 373 5.62 -18.08 -17.43
CA GLY A 373 5.49 -19.07 -16.35
C GLY A 373 6.35 -18.74 -15.11
N HIS A 374 6.93 -17.55 -15.02
CA HIS A 374 7.65 -17.13 -13.83
C HIS A 374 6.76 -17.24 -12.60
N HIS A 375 7.20 -18.02 -11.63
CA HIS A 375 6.47 -18.28 -10.39
C HIS A 375 7.19 -17.66 -9.21
N VAL A 376 6.44 -16.98 -8.33
CA VAL A 376 6.96 -16.43 -7.08
C VAL A 376 6.13 -16.98 -5.92
N THR A 377 6.79 -17.68 -5.01
CA THR A 377 6.14 -18.28 -3.84
C THR A 377 5.82 -17.25 -2.78
N ALA A 378 4.70 -17.41 -2.09
CA ALA A 378 4.40 -16.69 -0.85
C ALA A 378 5.40 -17.06 0.25
N LEU A 379 5.56 -16.20 1.25
CA LEU A 379 6.33 -16.51 2.45
C LEU A 379 5.68 -17.69 3.19
N PRO A 380 6.37 -18.84 3.38
CA PRO A 380 5.76 -20.02 4.01
C PRO A 380 5.59 -19.81 5.51
N HIS A 381 4.35 -19.57 5.95
CA HIS A 381 4.02 -19.20 7.34
C HIS A 381 4.48 -20.24 8.35
N ASP A 382 4.28 -21.54 8.07
CA ASP A 382 4.67 -22.61 9.00
C ASP A 382 6.17 -22.70 9.18
N GLN A 383 6.96 -22.55 8.10
CA GLN A 383 8.41 -22.50 8.17
C GLN A 383 8.90 -21.25 8.91
N LEU A 384 8.30 -20.08 8.63
CA LEU A 384 8.61 -18.84 9.35
C LEU A 384 8.38 -19.01 10.85
N ARG A 385 7.22 -19.54 11.24
CA ARG A 385 6.89 -19.80 12.65
C ARG A 385 7.85 -20.82 13.27
N ALA A 386 8.20 -21.89 12.56
CA ALA A 386 9.16 -22.90 13.05
C ALA A 386 10.53 -22.29 13.31
N VAL A 387 11.03 -21.44 12.39
CA VAL A 387 12.31 -20.73 12.57
C VAL A 387 12.24 -19.78 13.77
N LEU A 388 11.21 -18.94 13.86
CA LEU A 388 11.07 -18.00 14.99
C LEU A 388 10.94 -18.73 16.33
N LYS A 389 10.24 -19.88 16.36
CA LYS A 389 10.14 -20.73 17.55
C LYS A 389 11.50 -21.31 17.95
N LYS A 390 12.31 -21.78 17.00
CA LYS A 390 13.69 -22.27 17.23
C LYS A 390 14.54 -21.23 17.97
N TYR A 391 14.33 -19.94 17.67
CA TYR A 391 15.07 -18.83 18.29
C TYR A 391 14.34 -18.16 19.47
N ASN A 392 13.26 -18.75 19.98
CA ASN A 392 12.42 -18.19 21.06
C ASN A 392 11.91 -16.78 20.75
N ARG A 393 11.48 -16.55 19.51
CA ARG A 393 10.97 -15.25 19.00
C ARG A 393 9.50 -15.27 18.58
N LEU A 394 8.70 -16.23 19.07
CA LEU A 394 7.25 -16.18 18.95
C LEU A 394 6.63 -15.67 20.25
N THR A 395 5.65 -14.77 20.14
CA THR A 395 4.74 -14.47 21.25
C THR A 395 3.81 -15.67 21.49
N ARG A 396 3.44 -15.91 22.74
CA ARG A 396 2.51 -16.98 23.13
C ARG A 396 1.07 -16.64 22.73
#